data_dd72f6b393abc978eb713bc141ec3644
#
_entry.id   dd72f6b393abc978eb713bc141ec3644
#
_cell.length_a   1.000
_cell.length_b   1.000
_cell.length_c   1.000
_cell.angle_alpha   90.00
_cell.angle_beta   90.00
_cell.angle_gamma   90.00
#
_symmetry.space_group_name_H-M   'P 1'
#
loop_
_entity.id
_entity.type
_entity.pdbx_description
1 polymer ?
#
loop_
_entity_poly.entity_id
_entity_poly.type
_entity_poly.pdbx_seq_one_letter_code
_entity_poly.pdbx_strand_id
1 'polypeptide(L)'
;MSRSPATVVKVGWPAGPAYAGSFLLDSATRGVLDGTTYTLADEILVELAGVLTAKSVTGRSSRYDAPTAGTLTVNLEDPDRELDPTNEAGPWYGAIEARRPITLASRWTLGGTVVDVPAWSGYIDDITGDYRNTTGRVTITAFDLIGLLNFPVSDSASTRPAESCAARLRYLVSLLGFPVPEGPVDTGRTLVAMPLDGDNVLTLIRNIELADQGRFMVTPSGAWSYVSSLTDTTPTITLKNLPDYTRPEAPLASAPMSSSLARYYNSVSVNRWFGSNPQVAEDADAIARFGRRSPTAYTELPLANDSDALDVANLMLLRASSRTPTPRSATVNVHAVTASPGGSVGAAAGVAALLSTAQAQTVAVVNMYAAGTPTEVTSVAIVDKVTHDTAPARWTTTFDLSPVPVSIR
;
A
#
# COMPACT_ATOMS: atom_id res chain seq x y z
N MET A 1 -23.09 -23.00 -2.50
CA MET A 1 -21.70 -22.66 -2.16
C MET A 1 -21.52 -21.17 -2.42
N SER A 2 -21.17 -20.40 -1.39
CA SER A 2 -20.92 -18.95 -1.54
C SER A 2 -19.75 -18.75 -2.49
N ARG A 3 -19.95 -18.05 -3.60
CA ARG A 3 -18.90 -17.72 -4.58
C ARG A 3 -18.21 -16.40 -4.26
N SER A 4 -18.61 -15.75 -3.19
CA SER A 4 -18.08 -14.46 -2.74
C SER A 4 -16.83 -14.68 -1.90
N PRO A 5 -15.80 -13.83 -2.01
CA PRO A 5 -14.65 -13.93 -1.11
C PRO A 5 -15.08 -13.68 0.32
N ALA A 6 -14.54 -14.46 1.25
CA ALA A 6 -14.68 -14.17 2.67
C ALA A 6 -13.59 -13.20 3.11
N THR A 7 -13.93 -12.31 4.04
CA THR A 7 -12.95 -11.47 4.73
C THR A 7 -12.22 -12.32 5.77
N VAL A 8 -10.89 -12.34 5.70
CA VAL A 8 -10.01 -13.05 6.62
C VAL A 8 -9.08 -12.05 7.27
N VAL A 9 -9.13 -11.97 8.60
CA VAL A 9 -8.18 -11.19 9.39
C VAL A 9 -7.41 -12.17 10.26
N LYS A 10 -6.08 -12.10 10.20
CA LYS A 10 -5.21 -12.93 11.04
C LYS A 10 -4.29 -12.04 11.85
N VAL A 11 -4.07 -12.42 13.10
CA VAL A 11 -3.15 -11.77 14.03
C VAL A 11 -2.06 -12.76 14.42
N GLY A 12 -0.82 -12.28 14.45
CA GLY A 12 0.31 -13.06 14.97
C GLY A 12 0.41 -12.91 16.49
N TRP A 13 0.04 -13.97 17.19
CA TRP A 13 0.25 -14.05 18.63
C TRP A 13 1.58 -14.74 18.95
N PRO A 14 2.26 -14.37 20.06
CA PRO A 14 3.51 -15.04 20.43
C PRO A 14 3.23 -16.50 20.76
N ALA A 15 4.06 -17.39 20.24
CA ALA A 15 4.10 -18.78 20.61
C ALA A 15 4.84 -18.92 21.95
N GLY A 16 4.15 -18.64 23.06
CA GLY A 16 4.74 -18.68 24.40
C GLY A 16 4.32 -19.90 25.23
N PRO A 17 4.90 -20.10 26.41
CA PRO A 17 4.55 -21.19 27.31
C PRO A 17 3.08 -21.20 27.75
N ALA A 18 2.43 -20.04 27.77
CA ALA A 18 0.99 -19.91 28.05
C ALA A 18 0.13 -20.48 26.92
N TYR A 19 0.65 -20.58 25.72
CA TYR A 19 -0.06 -21.03 24.52
C TYR A 19 0.43 -22.40 24.09
N ALA A 20 0.67 -23.34 24.89
CA ALA A 20 0.95 -24.76 24.63
C ALA A 20 1.68 -25.14 23.31
N GLY A 21 2.08 -24.17 22.50
CA GLY A 21 2.49 -24.33 21.12
C GLY A 21 3.98 -24.11 20.81
N SER A 22 4.80 -23.57 21.72
CA SER A 22 6.22 -23.38 21.44
C SER A 22 7.05 -24.59 21.80
N PHE A 23 7.90 -24.99 20.86
CA PHE A 23 8.94 -25.98 21.07
C PHE A 23 9.93 -25.46 22.12
N LEU A 24 10.26 -26.29 23.11
CA LEU A 24 11.27 -26.00 24.11
C LEU A 24 12.32 -27.10 24.10
N LEU A 25 13.52 -26.76 23.65
CA LEU A 25 14.66 -27.68 23.66
C LEU A 25 14.86 -28.18 25.08
N ASP A 26 15.16 -29.48 25.25
CA ASP A 26 15.36 -30.18 26.56
C ASP A 26 14.08 -30.40 27.39
N SER A 27 12.88 -30.10 26.87
CA SER A 27 11.64 -30.48 27.55
C SER A 27 11.17 -31.87 27.08
N ALA A 28 10.93 -32.78 28.00
CA ALA A 28 10.46 -34.12 27.68
C ALA A 28 9.06 -34.13 27.05
N THR A 29 8.27 -33.09 27.29
CA THR A 29 6.92 -32.96 26.77
C THR A 29 6.81 -31.95 25.61
N ARG A 30 7.64 -30.91 25.62
CA ARG A 30 7.59 -29.80 24.64
C ARG A 30 8.80 -29.77 23.71
N GLY A 31 9.72 -30.70 23.85
CA GLY A 31 10.85 -30.91 22.94
C GLY A 31 10.58 -31.91 21.82
N VAL A 32 9.33 -32.35 21.66
CA VAL A 32 8.90 -33.26 20.58
C VAL A 32 8.22 -32.39 19.49
N LEU A 33 8.83 -32.34 18.32
CA LEU A 33 8.22 -31.72 17.13
C LEU A 33 7.17 -32.66 16.56
N ASP A 34 5.92 -32.44 16.88
CA ASP A 34 4.79 -33.22 16.35
C ASP A 34 4.07 -32.51 15.20
N GLY A 35 4.44 -31.26 14.89
CA GLY A 35 3.87 -30.45 13.82
C GLY A 35 2.46 -29.91 14.08
N THR A 36 1.84 -30.30 15.19
CA THR A 36 0.46 -29.90 15.55
C THR A 36 0.37 -29.21 16.89
N THR A 37 1.12 -29.66 17.88
CA THR A 37 1.09 -29.15 19.26
C THR A 37 2.21 -28.16 19.55
N TYR A 38 3.40 -28.42 19.01
CA TYR A 38 4.59 -27.59 19.21
C TYR A 38 5.18 -27.16 17.88
N THR A 39 5.41 -25.86 17.72
CA THR A 39 6.00 -25.26 16.53
C THR A 39 7.30 -24.55 16.87
N LEU A 40 8.21 -24.43 15.89
CA LEU A 40 9.44 -23.62 16.01
C LEU A 40 9.21 -22.15 15.71
N ALA A 41 7.96 -21.75 15.39
CA ALA A 41 7.64 -20.38 15.07
C ALA A 41 7.55 -19.52 16.34
N ASP A 42 8.12 -18.32 16.29
CA ASP A 42 8.00 -17.33 17.37
C ASP A 42 6.58 -16.75 17.46
N GLU A 43 5.79 -16.86 16.38
CA GLU A 43 4.43 -16.36 16.28
C GLU A 43 3.49 -17.38 15.63
N ILE A 44 2.26 -17.42 16.11
CA ILE A 44 1.16 -18.21 15.56
C ILE A 44 0.16 -17.26 14.91
N LEU A 45 -0.07 -17.43 13.60
CA LEU A 45 -1.10 -16.67 12.89
C LEU A 45 -2.49 -17.24 13.19
N VAL A 46 -3.28 -16.50 13.92
CA VAL A 46 -4.65 -16.88 14.29
C VAL A 46 -5.67 -16.07 13.51
N GLU A 47 -6.61 -16.75 12.89
CA GLU A 47 -7.75 -16.13 12.22
C GLU A 47 -8.76 -15.65 13.26
N LEU A 48 -9.10 -14.35 13.19
CA LEU A 48 -10.11 -13.76 14.07
C LEU A 48 -11.52 -14.14 13.62
N ALA A 49 -12.30 -14.65 14.55
CA ALA A 49 -13.72 -14.90 14.35
C ALA A 49 -14.53 -13.60 14.54
N GLY A 50 -15.79 -13.62 14.10
CA GLY A 50 -16.74 -12.54 14.38
C GLY A 50 -16.44 -11.19 13.68
N VAL A 51 -15.59 -11.15 12.66
CA VAL A 51 -15.27 -9.92 11.92
C VAL A 51 -16.52 -9.36 11.24
N LEU A 52 -16.95 -8.18 11.67
CA LEU A 52 -18.11 -7.46 11.14
C LEU A 52 -17.71 -6.56 9.96
N THR A 53 -16.63 -5.79 10.12
CA THR A 53 -16.11 -4.91 9.09
C THR A 53 -14.60 -4.83 9.16
N ALA A 54 -13.94 -4.69 8.01
CA ALA A 54 -12.55 -4.32 7.95
C ALA A 54 -12.35 -3.27 6.86
N LYS A 55 -11.63 -2.19 7.20
CA LYS A 55 -11.29 -1.13 6.26
C LYS A 55 -9.80 -0.90 6.27
N SER A 56 -9.16 -1.07 5.12
CA SER A 56 -7.75 -0.74 4.95
C SER A 56 -7.54 0.37 3.94
N VAL A 57 -6.50 1.14 4.14
CA VAL A 57 -6.05 2.21 3.26
C VAL A 57 -4.55 2.08 3.08
N THR A 58 -4.06 2.11 1.85
CA THR A 58 -2.63 2.07 1.51
C THR A 58 -2.34 3.07 0.40
N GLY A 59 -1.21 3.77 0.47
CA GLY A 59 -0.81 4.75 -0.53
C GLY A 59 -1.09 6.19 -0.09
N ARG A 60 -1.15 7.11 -1.04
CA ARG A 60 -1.19 8.57 -0.83
C ARG A 60 -2.30 9.22 -1.63
N SER A 61 -2.77 10.37 -1.19
CA SER A 61 -3.79 11.13 -1.91
C SER A 61 -3.25 11.78 -3.19
N SER A 62 -1.94 12.02 -3.26
CA SER A 62 -1.26 12.57 -4.43
C SER A 62 0.15 11.97 -4.55
N ARG A 63 0.64 11.89 -5.79
CA ARG A 63 1.99 11.41 -6.09
C ARG A 63 3.10 12.17 -5.35
N TYR A 64 2.90 13.47 -5.10
CA TYR A 64 3.91 14.33 -4.48
C TYR A 64 3.73 14.51 -2.97
N ASP A 65 2.73 13.86 -2.38
CA ASP A 65 2.54 13.88 -0.94
C ASP A 65 3.64 13.08 -0.23
N ALA A 66 3.90 13.42 1.03
CA ALA A 66 4.82 12.65 1.87
C ALA A 66 4.32 11.20 2.03
N PRO A 67 5.22 10.23 2.27
CA PRO A 67 4.82 8.89 2.68
C PRO A 67 3.89 8.96 3.90
N THR A 68 2.75 8.29 3.80
CA THR A 68 1.79 8.17 4.90
C THR A 68 1.62 6.69 5.22
N ALA A 69 1.56 6.37 6.50
CA ALA A 69 1.29 5.02 6.93
C ALA A 69 -0.06 4.54 6.36
N GLY A 70 -0.06 3.36 5.79
CA GLY A 70 -1.28 2.65 5.51
C GLY A 70 -1.95 2.24 6.82
N THR A 71 -3.27 2.21 6.86
CA THR A 71 -4.05 1.92 8.07
C THR A 71 -5.01 0.77 7.85
N LEU A 72 -5.27 0.02 8.90
CA LEU A 72 -6.34 -0.99 8.95
C LEU A 72 -7.18 -0.74 10.20
N THR A 73 -8.49 -0.75 10.05
CA THR A 73 -9.44 -0.76 11.16
C THR A 73 -10.34 -1.98 11.02
N VAL A 74 -10.39 -2.81 12.03
CA VAL A 74 -11.24 -4.02 12.10
C VAL A 74 -12.21 -3.87 13.25
N ASN A 75 -13.49 -4.10 12.98
CA ASN A 75 -14.52 -4.23 14.02
C ASN A 75 -15.03 -5.67 14.03
N LEU A 76 -15.06 -6.25 15.22
CA LEU A 76 -15.49 -7.64 15.41
C LEU A 76 -16.33 -7.81 16.69
N GLU A 77 -17.05 -8.91 16.74
CA GLU A 77 -17.72 -9.39 17.96
C GLU A 77 -16.82 -10.41 18.66
N ASP A 78 -16.70 -10.26 19.98
CA ASP A 78 -15.86 -11.09 20.84
C ASP A 78 -16.68 -11.50 22.10
N PRO A 79 -17.71 -12.36 21.92
CA PRO A 79 -18.61 -12.75 23.01
C PRO A 79 -17.86 -13.53 24.11
N ASP A 80 -16.83 -14.27 23.76
CA ASP A 80 -16.05 -15.08 24.68
C ASP A 80 -14.91 -14.32 25.36
N ARG A 81 -14.76 -13.03 25.05
CA ARG A 81 -13.73 -12.15 25.60
C ARG A 81 -12.30 -12.67 25.36
N GLU A 82 -12.07 -13.26 24.20
CA GLU A 82 -10.74 -13.79 23.82
C GLU A 82 -9.70 -12.69 23.64
N LEU A 83 -10.12 -11.50 23.16
CA LEU A 83 -9.28 -10.34 22.95
C LEU A 83 -9.31 -9.33 24.10
N ASP A 84 -9.90 -9.67 25.21
CA ASP A 84 -9.90 -8.83 26.42
C ASP A 84 -8.62 -9.04 27.22
N PRO A 85 -7.74 -8.03 27.32
CA PRO A 85 -6.47 -8.15 28.05
C PRO A 85 -6.65 -8.39 29.56
N THR A 86 -7.87 -8.19 30.09
CA THR A 86 -8.18 -8.42 31.52
C THR A 86 -8.79 -9.81 31.78
N ASN A 87 -9.07 -10.58 30.73
CA ASN A 87 -9.63 -11.92 30.86
C ASN A 87 -8.54 -12.95 31.12
N GLU A 88 -8.25 -13.25 32.40
CA GLU A 88 -7.21 -14.22 32.79
C GLU A 88 -7.48 -15.65 32.28
N ALA A 89 -8.73 -15.99 31.98
CA ALA A 89 -9.11 -17.27 31.37
C ALA A 89 -9.05 -17.27 29.84
N GLY A 90 -8.79 -16.11 29.23
CA GLY A 90 -8.73 -15.97 27.78
C GLY A 90 -7.50 -16.67 27.17
N PRO A 91 -7.63 -17.20 25.95
CA PRO A 91 -6.55 -17.94 25.29
C PRO A 91 -5.32 -17.05 25.00
N TRP A 92 -5.49 -15.74 24.92
CA TRP A 92 -4.43 -14.77 24.57
C TRP A 92 -4.04 -13.90 25.77
N TYR A 93 -4.44 -14.21 26.99
CA TYR A 93 -4.07 -13.46 28.18
C TYR A 93 -2.55 -13.28 28.29
N GLY A 94 -2.08 -12.04 28.45
CA GLY A 94 -0.67 -11.69 28.50
C GLY A 94 0.04 -11.64 27.13
N ALA A 95 -0.66 -11.93 26.02
CA ALA A 95 -0.11 -11.83 24.66
C ALA A 95 -0.70 -10.66 23.87
N ILE A 96 -1.80 -10.09 24.33
CA ILE A 96 -2.49 -8.98 23.69
C ILE A 96 -1.66 -7.71 23.90
N GLU A 97 -0.86 -7.38 22.88
CA GLU A 97 0.06 -6.25 22.89
C GLU A 97 0.01 -5.50 21.56
N ALA A 98 0.36 -4.22 21.58
CA ALA A 98 0.61 -3.45 20.38
C ALA A 98 1.82 -4.00 19.58
N ARG A 99 1.90 -3.63 18.32
CA ARG A 99 2.95 -4.06 17.37
C ARG A 99 2.93 -5.55 16.98
N ARG A 100 1.89 -6.29 17.33
CA ARG A 100 1.69 -7.63 16.77
C ARG A 100 1.34 -7.55 15.30
N PRO A 101 1.86 -8.44 14.45
CA PRO A 101 1.51 -8.44 13.03
C PRO A 101 0.03 -8.78 12.84
N ILE A 102 -0.59 -8.08 11.90
CA ILE A 102 -1.99 -8.29 11.51
C ILE A 102 -2.11 -8.24 9.99
N THR A 103 -2.90 -9.14 9.43
CA THR A 103 -3.12 -9.23 7.99
C THR A 103 -4.61 -9.23 7.65
N LEU A 104 -4.94 -8.58 6.54
CA LEU A 104 -6.26 -8.67 5.89
C LEU A 104 -6.09 -9.43 4.58
N ALA A 105 -6.89 -10.44 4.37
CA ALA A 105 -6.91 -11.21 3.14
C ALA A 105 -8.34 -11.47 2.65
N SER A 106 -8.48 -11.71 1.36
CA SER A 106 -9.70 -12.22 0.75
C SER A 106 -9.57 -13.72 0.49
N ARG A 107 -10.50 -14.54 1.02
CA ARG A 107 -10.51 -15.99 0.84
C ARG A 107 -11.39 -16.38 -0.33
N TRP A 108 -10.82 -17.05 -1.29
CA TRP A 108 -11.48 -17.52 -2.50
C TRP A 108 -11.49 -19.04 -2.57
N THR A 109 -12.55 -19.59 -3.18
CA THR A 109 -12.57 -21.02 -3.60
C THR A 109 -12.42 -21.06 -5.12
N LEU A 110 -11.20 -21.31 -5.60
CA LEU A 110 -10.85 -21.35 -7.00
C LEU A 110 -10.61 -22.81 -7.43
N GLY A 111 -11.46 -23.32 -8.34
CA GLY A 111 -11.32 -24.71 -8.82
C GLY A 111 -11.38 -25.78 -7.73
N GLY A 112 -12.05 -25.50 -6.59
CA GLY A 112 -12.13 -26.41 -5.43
C GLY A 112 -11.01 -26.20 -4.41
N THR A 113 -10.03 -25.37 -4.69
CA THR A 113 -8.95 -25.00 -3.77
C THR A 113 -9.27 -23.70 -3.06
N VAL A 114 -9.07 -23.67 -1.73
CA VAL A 114 -9.18 -22.45 -0.94
C VAL A 114 -7.87 -21.68 -0.98
N VAL A 115 -7.93 -20.41 -1.36
CA VAL A 115 -6.76 -19.52 -1.48
C VAL A 115 -7.04 -18.22 -0.74
N ASP A 116 -6.16 -17.85 0.19
CA ASP A 116 -6.16 -16.54 0.83
C ASP A 116 -5.27 -15.58 0.02
N VAL A 117 -5.88 -14.52 -0.50
CA VAL A 117 -5.19 -13.49 -1.28
C VAL A 117 -4.97 -12.29 -0.37
N PRO A 118 -3.71 -11.91 -0.07
CA PRO A 118 -3.42 -10.79 0.81
C PRO A 118 -3.92 -9.47 0.21
N ALA A 119 -4.55 -8.66 1.02
CA ALA A 119 -5.01 -7.33 0.66
C ALA A 119 -4.31 -6.22 1.45
N TRP A 120 -3.87 -6.53 2.68
CA TRP A 120 -3.15 -5.58 3.53
C TRP A 120 -2.40 -6.33 4.64
N SER A 121 -1.24 -5.79 5.06
CA SER A 121 -0.46 -6.30 6.18
C SER A 121 0.20 -5.16 6.94
N GLY A 122 0.31 -5.31 8.25
CA GLY A 122 0.92 -4.32 9.13
C GLY A 122 0.98 -4.77 10.58
N TYR A 123 0.96 -3.83 11.49
CA TYR A 123 1.18 -4.02 12.92
C TYR A 123 0.07 -3.36 13.71
N ILE A 124 -0.41 -4.02 14.73
CA ILE A 124 -1.45 -3.50 15.63
C ILE A 124 -0.94 -2.25 16.35
N ASP A 125 -1.74 -1.20 16.30
CA ASP A 125 -1.52 0.04 17.05
C ASP A 125 -2.28 0.00 18.38
N ASP A 126 -3.59 -0.33 18.32
CA ASP A 126 -4.45 -0.38 19.48
C ASP A 126 -5.53 -1.45 19.34
N ILE A 127 -5.95 -2.02 20.48
CA ILE A 127 -7.07 -2.93 20.62
C ILE A 127 -8.00 -2.37 21.69
N THR A 128 -9.17 -1.91 21.29
CA THR A 128 -10.18 -1.33 22.19
C THR A 128 -11.40 -2.25 22.28
N GLY A 129 -11.73 -2.76 23.46
CA GLY A 129 -12.88 -3.62 23.70
C GLY A 129 -13.99 -2.95 24.53
N ASP A 130 -15.25 -3.13 24.13
CA ASP A 130 -16.43 -2.77 24.94
C ASP A 130 -17.22 -4.04 25.27
N TYR A 131 -17.04 -4.51 26.50
CA TYR A 131 -17.62 -5.76 27.01
C TYR A 131 -18.81 -5.53 27.94
N ARG A 132 -19.44 -4.35 27.88
CA ARG A 132 -20.66 -4.05 28.68
C ARG A 132 -21.88 -4.86 28.21
N ASN A 133 -21.87 -5.33 26.97
CA ASN A 133 -22.91 -6.17 26.39
C ASN A 133 -22.43 -7.60 26.22
N THR A 134 -23.36 -8.54 26.13
CA THR A 134 -23.07 -9.98 25.96
C THR A 134 -22.37 -10.32 24.64
N THR A 135 -22.44 -9.45 23.65
CA THR A 135 -21.76 -9.67 22.34
C THR A 135 -20.29 -9.30 22.36
N GLY A 136 -19.85 -8.45 23.31
CA GLY A 136 -18.51 -7.86 23.28
C GLY A 136 -18.19 -7.25 21.92
N ARG A 137 -17.76 -5.99 21.87
CA ARG A 137 -17.31 -5.38 20.62
C ARG A 137 -15.88 -4.95 20.74
N VAL A 138 -15.07 -5.38 19.77
CA VAL A 138 -13.65 -5.03 19.71
C VAL A 138 -13.37 -4.27 18.42
N THR A 139 -12.60 -3.20 18.56
CA THR A 139 -12.02 -2.45 17.44
C THR A 139 -10.50 -2.60 17.50
N ILE A 140 -9.92 -3.09 16.42
CA ILE A 140 -8.47 -3.16 16.24
C ILE A 140 -8.09 -2.09 15.24
N THR A 141 -7.13 -1.24 15.59
CA THR A 141 -6.47 -0.32 14.66
C THR A 141 -5.04 -0.76 14.43
N ALA A 142 -4.56 -0.60 13.20
CA ALA A 142 -3.22 -1.02 12.81
C ALA A 142 -2.65 -0.10 11.73
N PHE A 143 -1.33 -0.08 11.61
CA PHE A 143 -0.59 0.64 10.58
C PHE A 143 0.40 -0.29 9.86
N ASP A 144 0.74 0.05 8.63
CA ASP A 144 1.73 -0.69 7.86
C ASP A 144 3.17 -0.34 8.29
N LEU A 145 4.16 -0.93 7.60
CA LEU A 145 5.57 -0.70 7.88
C LEU A 145 5.95 0.80 7.84
N ILE A 146 5.30 1.62 7.02
CA ILE A 146 5.58 3.06 6.93
C ILE A 146 5.34 3.74 8.27
N GLY A 147 4.34 3.29 9.04
CA GLY A 147 4.07 3.80 10.38
C GLY A 147 5.23 3.57 11.37
N LEU A 148 5.96 2.46 11.21
CA LEU A 148 7.14 2.16 12.03
C LEU A 148 8.35 3.02 11.67
N LEU A 149 8.45 3.52 10.44
CA LEU A 149 9.57 4.33 9.96
C LEU A 149 9.49 5.81 10.39
N ASN A 150 8.50 6.19 11.17
CA ASN A 150 8.33 7.57 11.63
C ASN A 150 9.16 7.85 12.90
N PHE A 151 10.48 7.87 12.77
CA PHE A 151 11.40 8.21 13.86
C PHE A 151 12.63 8.98 13.32
N PRO A 152 13.31 9.78 14.15
CA PRO A 152 14.54 10.46 13.74
C PRO A 152 15.70 9.46 13.64
N VAL A 153 16.56 9.67 12.65
CA VAL A 153 17.85 8.98 12.59
C VAL A 153 18.71 9.48 13.75
N SER A 154 19.02 8.61 14.69
CA SER A 154 19.91 8.92 15.78
C SER A 154 21.35 8.62 15.37
N ASP A 155 22.21 9.62 15.56
CA ASP A 155 23.66 9.47 15.72
C ASP A 155 24.64 9.57 14.57
N SER A 156 25.74 10.02 14.98
CA SER A 156 27.10 10.23 14.50
C SER A 156 27.68 9.22 13.46
N ALA A 157 27.03 8.10 13.22
CA ALA A 157 27.43 7.12 12.20
C ALA A 157 26.77 7.35 10.85
N SER A 158 26.03 8.42 10.67
CA SER A 158 24.99 8.51 9.65
C SER A 158 25.40 9.30 8.40
N THR A 159 26.67 9.67 8.23
CA THR A 159 27.14 10.16 6.92
C THR A 159 27.17 9.01 5.95
N ARG A 160 26.22 8.99 5.02
CA ARG A 160 26.18 7.98 3.96
C ARG A 160 27.06 8.38 2.78
N PRO A 161 27.77 7.42 2.17
CA PRO A 161 28.52 7.68 0.94
C PRO A 161 27.58 7.94 -0.24
N ALA A 162 28.15 8.30 -1.37
CA ALA A 162 27.39 8.26 -2.63
C ALA A 162 27.00 6.80 -2.94
N GLU A 163 25.69 6.57 -3.10
CA GLU A 163 25.14 5.22 -3.25
C GLU A 163 23.82 5.25 -4.03
N SER A 164 23.32 4.10 -4.48
CA SER A 164 22.04 4.01 -5.18
C SER A 164 20.86 4.27 -4.22
N CYS A 165 19.71 4.67 -4.78
CA CYS A 165 18.44 4.78 -4.02
C CYS A 165 18.14 3.51 -3.25
N ALA A 166 18.26 2.33 -3.89
CA ALA A 166 18.04 1.05 -3.24
C ALA A 166 18.94 0.82 -2.02
N ALA A 167 20.24 1.12 -2.14
CA ALA A 167 21.19 0.95 -1.04
C ALA A 167 20.86 1.87 0.14
N ARG A 168 20.48 3.12 -0.14
CA ARG A 168 20.06 4.09 0.87
C ARG A 168 18.79 3.67 1.56
N LEU A 169 17.77 3.20 0.81
CA LEU A 169 16.52 2.71 1.36
C LEU A 169 16.70 1.48 2.23
N ARG A 170 17.54 0.50 1.81
CA ARG A 170 17.87 -0.67 2.65
C ARG A 170 18.49 -0.26 3.99
N TYR A 171 19.40 0.71 3.94
CA TYR A 171 19.96 1.24 5.17
C TYR A 171 18.90 1.87 6.07
N LEU A 172 18.03 2.74 5.53
CA LEU A 172 16.97 3.39 6.31
C LEU A 172 15.98 2.38 6.92
N VAL A 173 15.60 1.35 6.17
CA VAL A 173 14.75 0.27 6.68
C VAL A 173 15.46 -0.56 7.75
N SER A 174 16.78 -0.81 7.61
CA SER A 174 17.55 -1.57 8.60
C SER A 174 17.64 -0.88 9.98
N LEU A 175 17.41 0.43 10.05
CA LEU A 175 17.35 1.18 11.31
C LEU A 175 16.20 0.76 12.23
N LEU A 176 15.21 0.01 11.72
CA LEU A 176 14.17 -0.60 12.55
C LEU A 176 14.71 -1.63 13.55
N GLY A 177 15.90 -2.20 13.29
CA GLY A 177 16.56 -3.15 14.20
C GLY A 177 16.00 -4.58 14.16
N PHE A 178 15.04 -4.88 13.29
CA PHE A 178 14.52 -6.23 13.06
C PHE A 178 14.36 -6.50 11.55
N PRO A 179 14.36 -7.78 11.13
CA PRO A 179 14.23 -8.12 9.72
C PRO A 179 12.84 -7.78 9.18
N VAL A 180 12.81 -7.08 8.04
CA VAL A 180 11.59 -6.73 7.33
C VAL A 180 11.63 -7.40 5.96
N PRO A 181 10.55 -8.04 5.50
CA PRO A 181 10.50 -8.62 4.16
C PRO A 181 10.75 -7.57 3.07
N GLU A 182 11.62 -7.90 2.12
CA GLU A 182 11.93 -7.08 0.95
C GLU A 182 11.25 -7.67 -0.28
N GLY A 183 10.48 -6.86 -0.97
CA GLY A 183 9.90 -7.15 -2.29
C GLY A 183 10.82 -6.68 -3.43
N PRO A 184 10.28 -6.47 -4.63
CA PRO A 184 11.03 -5.91 -5.75
C PRO A 184 11.54 -4.51 -5.42
N VAL A 185 12.86 -4.29 -5.63
CA VAL A 185 13.52 -3.01 -5.36
C VAL A 185 14.41 -2.63 -6.54
N ASP A 186 14.00 -1.59 -7.26
CA ASP A 186 14.79 -1.02 -8.35
C ASP A 186 16.02 -0.30 -7.80
N THR A 187 17.13 -0.35 -8.53
CA THR A 187 18.39 0.29 -8.12
C THR A 187 18.22 1.81 -7.93
N GLY A 188 17.48 2.47 -8.81
CA GLY A 188 17.33 3.91 -8.85
C GLY A 188 18.62 4.65 -9.19
N ARG A 189 18.57 6.00 -9.18
CA ARG A 189 19.77 6.81 -9.44
C ARG A 189 20.78 6.77 -8.29
N THR A 190 21.99 7.23 -8.57
CA THR A 190 23.01 7.45 -7.54
C THR A 190 22.72 8.76 -6.80
N LEU A 191 22.65 8.68 -5.49
CA LEU A 191 22.47 9.81 -4.57
C LEU A 191 23.83 10.33 -4.10
N VAL A 192 23.93 11.62 -3.81
CA VAL A 192 25.15 12.23 -3.26
C VAL A 192 25.42 11.76 -1.83
N ALA A 193 26.69 11.79 -1.43
CA ALA A 193 27.07 11.58 -0.02
C ALA A 193 26.49 12.72 0.84
N MET A 194 25.80 12.37 1.94
CA MET A 194 25.21 13.36 2.86
C MET A 194 25.07 12.80 4.26
N PRO A 195 25.11 13.66 5.30
CA PRO A 195 24.69 13.27 6.65
C PRO A 195 23.18 13.03 6.68
N LEU A 196 22.73 12.12 7.53
CA LEU A 196 21.31 11.79 7.74
C LEU A 196 20.87 12.05 9.19
N ASP A 197 21.80 12.39 10.06
CA ASP A 197 21.57 12.60 11.49
C ASP A 197 20.59 13.75 11.76
N GLY A 198 19.67 13.50 12.67
CA GLY A 198 18.63 14.45 13.05
C GLY A 198 17.40 14.48 12.13
N ASP A 199 17.50 13.94 10.93
CA ASP A 199 16.36 13.88 10.02
C ASP A 199 15.41 12.70 10.34
N ASN A 200 14.14 12.90 10.04
CA ASN A 200 13.16 11.82 10.14
C ASN A 200 13.30 10.86 8.95
N VAL A 201 13.28 9.55 9.21
CA VAL A 201 13.42 8.50 8.19
C VAL A 201 12.42 8.67 7.04
N LEU A 202 11.16 9.01 7.33
CA LEU A 202 10.15 9.24 6.28
C LEU A 202 10.47 10.48 5.42
N THR A 203 11.06 11.52 6.00
CA THR A 203 11.53 12.70 5.26
C THR A 203 12.66 12.31 4.32
N LEU A 204 13.62 11.51 4.77
CA LEU A 204 14.72 11.01 3.95
C LEU A 204 14.21 10.11 2.81
N ILE A 205 13.27 9.20 3.08
CA ILE A 205 12.62 8.37 2.06
C ILE A 205 11.93 9.27 1.02
N ARG A 206 11.18 10.30 1.46
CA ARG A 206 10.56 11.26 0.55
C ARG A 206 11.58 11.98 -0.33
N ASN A 207 12.70 12.43 0.23
CA ASN A 207 13.75 13.10 -0.53
C ASN A 207 14.37 12.17 -1.58
N ILE A 208 14.53 10.88 -1.26
CA ILE A 208 14.98 9.85 -2.23
C ILE A 208 13.94 9.69 -3.35
N GLU A 209 12.67 9.57 -3.01
CA GLU A 209 11.58 9.45 -3.99
C GLU A 209 11.51 10.67 -4.92
N LEU A 210 11.67 11.87 -4.38
CA LEU A 210 11.66 13.10 -5.16
C LEU A 210 12.89 13.19 -6.07
N ALA A 211 14.07 12.81 -5.57
CA ALA A 211 15.32 12.82 -6.34
C ALA A 211 15.29 11.84 -7.51
N ASP A 212 14.76 10.65 -7.32
CA ASP A 212 14.68 9.60 -8.34
C ASP A 212 13.33 9.60 -9.10
N GLN A 213 12.36 10.39 -8.63
CA GLN A 213 10.98 10.33 -9.09
C GLN A 213 10.35 8.95 -8.97
N GLY A 214 10.92 8.14 -8.06
CA GLY A 214 10.47 6.80 -7.72
C GLY A 214 9.40 6.78 -6.63
N ARG A 215 9.10 5.58 -6.13
CA ARG A 215 8.10 5.36 -5.09
C ARG A 215 8.49 4.22 -4.15
N PHE A 216 8.56 4.54 -2.86
CA PHE A 216 8.62 3.57 -1.77
C PHE A 216 7.19 3.16 -1.38
N MET A 217 6.94 1.88 -1.22
CA MET A 217 5.62 1.35 -0.88
C MET A 217 5.71 0.07 -0.06
N VAL A 218 4.61 -0.29 0.59
CA VAL A 218 4.44 -1.59 1.24
C VAL A 218 3.46 -2.41 0.42
N THR A 219 3.84 -3.65 0.12
CA THR A 219 3.01 -4.58 -0.64
C THR A 219 1.86 -5.12 0.22
N PRO A 220 0.80 -5.67 -0.35
CA PRO A 220 -0.27 -6.30 0.42
C PRO A 220 0.20 -7.42 1.35
N SER A 221 1.34 -8.07 1.05
CA SER A 221 1.96 -9.10 1.89
C SER A 221 2.86 -8.55 3.01
N GLY A 222 3.01 -7.22 3.11
CA GLY A 222 3.82 -6.57 4.16
C GLY A 222 5.29 -6.36 3.80
N ALA A 223 5.74 -6.79 2.62
CA ALA A 223 7.09 -6.50 2.15
C ALA A 223 7.20 -5.05 1.66
N TRP A 224 8.31 -4.37 1.97
CA TRP A 224 8.57 -3.08 1.35
C TRP A 224 9.13 -3.26 -0.07
N SER A 225 8.83 -2.32 -0.93
CA SER A 225 9.32 -2.32 -2.30
C SER A 225 9.61 -0.91 -2.78
N TYR A 226 10.42 -0.79 -3.84
CA TYR A 226 10.76 0.48 -4.43
C TYR A 226 10.75 0.38 -5.96
N VAL A 227 9.95 1.22 -6.57
CA VAL A 227 9.92 1.40 -8.04
C VAL A 227 10.60 2.72 -8.35
N SER A 228 11.66 2.68 -9.15
CA SER A 228 12.35 3.86 -9.67
C SER A 228 11.46 4.65 -10.63
N SER A 229 11.95 5.79 -11.09
CA SER A 229 11.18 6.64 -12.00
C SER A 229 10.64 5.83 -13.15
N LEU A 230 9.32 5.87 -13.32
CA LEU A 230 8.53 5.02 -14.21
C LEU A 230 9.19 4.81 -15.58
N THR A 231 9.84 3.70 -15.72
CA THR A 231 10.34 3.18 -16.99
C THR A 231 9.34 2.25 -17.65
N ASP A 232 8.46 1.63 -16.86
CA ASP A 232 7.41 0.74 -17.35
C ASP A 232 6.02 1.27 -17.01
N THR A 233 5.25 1.57 -18.05
CA THR A 233 3.85 2.00 -17.98
C THR A 233 2.91 0.92 -18.48
N THR A 234 3.38 -0.33 -18.55
CA THR A 234 2.54 -1.47 -18.99
C THR A 234 1.40 -1.64 -17.98
N PRO A 235 0.15 -1.59 -18.43
CA PRO A 235 -0.98 -1.78 -17.54
C PRO A 235 -1.00 -3.19 -16.96
N THR A 236 -1.12 -3.28 -15.64
CA THR A 236 -1.22 -4.55 -14.93
C THR A 236 -2.65 -4.85 -14.47
N ILE A 237 -3.51 -3.81 -14.44
CA ILE A 237 -4.91 -3.91 -14.04
C ILE A 237 -5.80 -3.34 -15.14
N THR A 238 -6.86 -4.06 -15.49
CA THR A 238 -7.92 -3.57 -16.40
C THR A 238 -9.24 -3.48 -15.64
N LEU A 239 -9.79 -2.27 -15.56
CA LEU A 239 -11.07 -1.96 -14.93
C LEU A 239 -12.09 -1.61 -16.02
N LYS A 240 -13.21 -2.32 -16.09
CA LYS A 240 -14.16 -2.17 -17.17
C LYS A 240 -15.61 -2.24 -16.65
N ASN A 241 -16.47 -1.31 -17.11
CA ASN A 241 -17.88 -1.33 -16.70
C ASN A 241 -18.71 -2.44 -17.38
N LEU A 242 -18.21 -2.97 -18.51
CA LEU A 242 -18.75 -4.16 -19.16
C LEU A 242 -17.59 -5.17 -19.36
N PRO A 243 -17.17 -5.88 -18.31
CA PRO A 243 -16.01 -6.74 -18.37
C PRO A 243 -16.29 -7.99 -19.22
N ASP A 244 -15.26 -8.41 -19.93
CA ASP A 244 -15.21 -9.74 -20.55
C ASP A 244 -14.69 -10.74 -19.50
N TYR A 245 -15.60 -11.51 -18.92
CA TYR A 245 -15.27 -12.47 -17.87
C TYR A 245 -14.38 -13.65 -18.32
N THR A 246 -14.01 -13.71 -19.59
CA THR A 246 -13.00 -14.65 -20.10
C THR A 246 -11.58 -14.09 -19.92
N ARG A 247 -11.43 -12.80 -19.58
CA ARG A 247 -10.18 -12.08 -19.38
C ARG A 247 -10.04 -11.61 -17.92
N PRO A 248 -8.84 -11.28 -17.45
CA PRO A 248 -8.62 -10.73 -16.12
C PRO A 248 -9.06 -9.25 -16.04
N GLU A 249 -10.32 -8.98 -16.34
CA GLU A 249 -10.93 -7.65 -16.27
C GLU A 249 -11.78 -7.53 -14.99
N ALA A 250 -11.58 -6.46 -14.22
CA ALA A 250 -12.36 -6.23 -13.02
C ALA A 250 -13.60 -5.36 -13.30
N PRO A 251 -14.75 -5.70 -12.71
CA PRO A 251 -15.99 -4.95 -12.92
C PRO A 251 -15.92 -3.59 -12.26
N LEU A 252 -15.87 -2.55 -13.08
CA LEU A 252 -15.89 -1.17 -12.65
C LEU A 252 -17.32 -0.76 -12.24
N ALA A 253 -17.50 -0.39 -10.98
CA ALA A 253 -18.78 0.11 -10.46
C ALA A 253 -18.93 1.62 -10.68
N SER A 254 -17.83 2.38 -10.54
CA SER A 254 -17.83 3.84 -10.68
C SER A 254 -16.43 4.34 -11.02
N ALA A 255 -16.35 5.35 -11.91
CA ALA A 255 -15.12 6.08 -12.20
C ALA A 255 -15.46 7.53 -12.64
N PRO A 256 -15.64 8.46 -11.69
CA PRO A 256 -15.95 9.83 -11.99
C PRO A 256 -14.79 10.51 -12.74
N MET A 257 -15.07 11.03 -13.94
CA MET A 257 -14.11 11.78 -14.74
C MET A 257 -13.91 13.18 -14.19
N SER A 258 -12.69 13.66 -14.21
CA SER A 258 -12.35 15.00 -13.74
C SER A 258 -11.41 15.71 -14.71
N SER A 259 -11.67 16.99 -14.95
CA SER A 259 -10.84 17.91 -15.71
C SER A 259 -10.27 19.05 -14.85
N SER A 260 -10.07 18.80 -13.56
CA SER A 260 -9.61 19.82 -12.61
C SER A 260 -8.13 20.18 -12.79
N LEU A 261 -7.80 21.45 -12.63
CA LEU A 261 -6.43 21.97 -12.59
C LEU A 261 -5.79 21.89 -11.19
N ALA A 262 -6.39 21.24 -10.22
CA ALA A 262 -5.90 21.20 -8.82
C ALA A 262 -4.51 20.58 -8.69
N ARG A 263 -4.16 19.62 -9.55
CA ARG A 263 -2.86 18.94 -9.60
C ARG A 263 -2.03 19.32 -10.83
N TYR A 264 -2.41 20.40 -11.50
CA TYR A 264 -1.74 20.90 -12.69
C TYR A 264 -0.70 21.96 -12.31
N TYR A 265 0.54 21.74 -12.72
CA TYR A 265 1.62 22.71 -12.59
C TYR A 265 2.27 22.98 -13.95
N ASN A 266 2.71 24.21 -14.15
CA ASN A 266 3.43 24.67 -15.36
C ASN A 266 4.75 25.35 -15.05
N SER A 267 5.18 25.30 -13.80
CA SER A 267 6.49 25.74 -13.35
C SER A 267 6.87 24.88 -12.13
N VAL A 268 8.07 24.28 -12.13
CA VAL A 268 8.59 23.44 -11.05
C VAL A 268 10.02 23.89 -10.73
N SER A 269 10.31 24.09 -9.45
CA SER A 269 11.63 24.49 -8.95
C SER A 269 12.21 23.39 -8.07
N VAL A 270 13.44 22.95 -8.39
CA VAL A 270 14.17 21.91 -7.66
C VAL A 270 15.55 22.43 -7.29
N ASN A 271 15.94 22.27 -6.02
CA ASN A 271 17.28 22.56 -5.54
C ASN A 271 17.91 21.29 -4.94
N ARG A 272 19.18 21.06 -5.28
CA ARG A 272 19.95 19.95 -4.75
C ARG A 272 20.54 20.25 -3.37
N TRP A 273 20.97 19.24 -2.66
CA TRP A 273 21.75 19.34 -1.44
C TRP A 273 22.99 20.24 -1.67
N PHE A 274 23.16 21.27 -0.83
CA PHE A 274 24.15 22.32 -0.97
C PHE A 274 24.16 23.08 -2.32
N GLY A 275 23.06 23.03 -3.08
CA GLY A 275 22.92 23.83 -4.30
C GLY A 275 22.68 25.30 -3.97
N SER A 276 23.44 26.21 -4.63
CA SER A 276 23.24 27.64 -4.45
C SER A 276 22.07 28.21 -5.24
N ASN A 277 21.72 27.57 -6.36
CA ASN A 277 20.67 28.03 -7.27
C ASN A 277 19.68 26.94 -7.60
N PRO A 278 18.37 27.17 -7.38
CA PRO A 278 17.34 26.24 -7.79
C PRO A 278 17.29 26.14 -9.32
N GLN A 279 17.08 24.94 -9.82
CA GLN A 279 16.83 24.67 -11.23
C GLN A 279 15.34 24.72 -11.49
N VAL A 280 14.92 25.44 -12.54
CA VAL A 280 13.51 25.69 -12.82
C VAL A 280 13.14 25.18 -14.20
N ALA A 281 12.10 24.34 -14.26
CA ALA A 281 11.47 23.91 -15.50
C ALA A 281 10.12 24.61 -15.67
N GLU A 282 9.83 25.15 -16.85
CA GLU A 282 8.63 25.94 -17.15
C GLU A 282 8.02 25.60 -18.52
N ASP A 283 6.70 25.60 -18.58
CA ASP A 283 5.92 25.61 -19.81
C ASP A 283 5.42 27.05 -20.07
N ALA A 284 6.16 27.81 -20.87
CA ALA A 284 5.89 29.21 -21.14
C ALA A 284 4.51 29.43 -21.79
N ASP A 285 4.10 28.54 -22.69
CA ASP A 285 2.79 28.65 -23.37
C ASP A 285 1.64 28.42 -22.40
N ALA A 286 1.81 27.44 -21.51
CA ALA A 286 0.82 27.20 -20.48
C ALA A 286 0.77 28.31 -19.43
N ILE A 287 1.90 28.93 -19.08
CA ILE A 287 1.97 30.09 -18.20
C ILE A 287 1.23 31.29 -18.83
N ALA A 288 1.45 31.56 -20.10
CA ALA A 288 0.77 32.64 -20.81
C ALA A 288 -0.77 32.43 -20.86
N ARG A 289 -1.20 31.17 -20.95
CA ARG A 289 -2.64 30.84 -21.07
C ARG A 289 -3.39 30.75 -19.74
N PHE A 290 -2.75 30.22 -18.68
CA PHE A 290 -3.43 29.85 -17.41
C PHE A 290 -2.85 30.60 -16.20
N GLY A 291 -1.83 31.42 -16.38
CA GLY A 291 -1.03 31.97 -15.31
C GLY A 291 -0.06 30.93 -14.72
N ARG A 292 0.93 31.40 -13.95
CA ARG A 292 1.92 30.55 -13.29
C ARG A 292 1.26 29.71 -12.18
N ARG A 293 1.54 28.43 -12.20
CA ARG A 293 1.07 27.46 -11.21
C ARG A 293 2.27 26.58 -10.84
N SER A 294 2.76 26.77 -9.62
CA SER A 294 3.93 26.04 -9.11
C SER A 294 3.56 25.30 -7.81
N PRO A 295 4.08 24.11 -7.56
CA PRO A 295 4.11 23.54 -6.22
C PRO A 295 5.07 24.32 -5.33
N THR A 296 5.13 23.99 -4.04
CA THR A 296 6.21 24.41 -3.18
C THR A 296 7.56 23.95 -3.76
N ALA A 297 8.60 24.80 -3.73
CA ALA A 297 9.91 24.43 -4.21
C ALA A 297 10.45 23.21 -3.47
N TYR A 298 11.04 22.28 -4.20
CA TYR A 298 11.69 21.10 -3.64
C TYR A 298 13.15 21.45 -3.36
N THR A 299 13.55 21.41 -2.10
CA THR A 299 14.88 21.82 -1.64
C THR A 299 15.62 20.63 -1.04
N GLU A 300 16.94 20.71 -1.03
CA GLU A 300 17.84 19.76 -0.37
C GLU A 300 17.71 18.31 -0.87
N LEU A 301 17.37 18.13 -2.15
CA LEU A 301 17.35 16.80 -2.72
C LEU A 301 18.76 16.22 -2.86
N PRO A 302 18.98 14.93 -2.59
CA PRO A 302 20.29 14.27 -2.61
C PRO A 302 20.83 14.04 -4.05
N LEU A 303 20.88 15.10 -4.85
CA LEU A 303 21.31 15.11 -6.25
C LEU A 303 22.75 15.58 -6.38
N ALA A 304 23.51 14.99 -7.33
CA ALA A 304 24.94 15.22 -7.45
C ALA A 304 25.28 16.60 -8.06
N ASN A 305 24.50 17.08 -9.01
CA ASN A 305 24.77 18.29 -9.75
C ASN A 305 23.49 19.03 -10.17
N ASP A 306 23.63 20.23 -10.71
CA ASP A 306 22.52 21.08 -11.12
C ASP A 306 21.79 20.55 -12.36
N SER A 307 22.47 19.79 -13.24
CA SER A 307 21.80 19.15 -14.37
C SER A 307 20.85 18.04 -13.91
N ASP A 308 21.22 17.27 -12.88
CA ASP A 308 20.30 16.27 -12.29
C ASP A 308 19.05 16.94 -11.68
N ALA A 309 19.23 18.10 -11.04
CA ALA A 309 18.11 18.88 -10.50
C ALA A 309 17.18 19.41 -11.60
N LEU A 310 17.74 19.84 -12.73
CA LEU A 310 16.97 20.28 -13.89
C LEU A 310 16.21 19.10 -14.53
N ASP A 311 16.84 17.94 -14.65
CA ASP A 311 16.19 16.73 -15.17
C ASP A 311 15.01 16.31 -14.31
N VAL A 312 15.16 16.36 -12.98
CA VAL A 312 14.07 16.12 -12.05
C VAL A 312 12.95 17.14 -12.21
N ALA A 313 13.28 18.43 -12.33
CA ALA A 313 12.29 19.49 -12.53
C ALA A 313 11.51 19.29 -13.84
N ASN A 314 12.20 18.96 -14.94
CA ASN A 314 11.58 18.66 -16.23
C ASN A 314 10.65 17.44 -16.16
N LEU A 315 11.08 16.37 -15.51
CA LEU A 315 10.26 15.16 -15.34
C LEU A 315 9.02 15.42 -14.47
N MET A 316 9.16 16.20 -13.41
CA MET A 316 8.03 16.63 -12.59
C MET A 316 7.04 17.49 -13.38
N LEU A 317 7.56 18.46 -14.15
CA LEU A 317 6.74 19.32 -15.00
C LEU A 317 5.95 18.49 -16.02
N LEU A 318 6.62 17.57 -16.71
CA LEU A 318 6.00 16.67 -17.68
C LEU A 318 4.84 15.88 -17.07
N ARG A 319 5.02 15.36 -15.87
CA ARG A 319 4.02 14.58 -15.16
C ARG A 319 2.85 15.41 -14.62
N ALA A 320 3.11 16.65 -14.25
CA ALA A 320 2.11 17.58 -13.71
C ALA A 320 1.36 18.37 -14.79
N SER A 321 1.85 18.38 -16.02
CA SER A 321 1.29 19.18 -17.11
C SER A 321 0.14 18.51 -17.87
N SER A 322 -0.23 17.27 -17.53
CA SER A 322 -1.33 16.56 -18.18
C SER A 322 -2.68 17.23 -17.91
N ARG A 323 -3.39 17.56 -18.99
CA ARG A 323 -4.73 18.17 -18.97
C ARG A 323 -5.81 17.24 -19.49
N THR A 324 -5.46 16.01 -19.81
CA THR A 324 -6.41 15.02 -20.29
C THR A 324 -7.40 14.69 -19.16
N PRO A 325 -8.71 14.77 -19.41
CA PRO A 325 -9.69 14.30 -18.44
C PRO A 325 -9.41 12.85 -18.09
N THR A 326 -9.24 12.58 -16.79
CA THR A 326 -8.93 11.24 -16.27
C THR A 326 -9.85 10.92 -15.10
N PRO A 327 -10.19 9.65 -14.87
CA PRO A 327 -10.88 9.29 -13.64
C PRO A 327 -10.00 9.63 -12.45
N ARG A 328 -10.58 10.28 -11.44
CA ARG A 328 -9.89 10.56 -10.17
C ARG A 328 -9.86 9.36 -9.24
N SER A 329 -10.89 8.54 -9.37
CA SER A 329 -11.00 7.29 -8.63
C SER A 329 -11.72 6.26 -9.48
N ALA A 330 -11.48 5.00 -9.17
CA ALA A 330 -12.20 3.87 -9.74
C ALA A 330 -12.61 2.93 -8.61
N THR A 331 -13.89 2.57 -8.58
CA THR A 331 -14.43 1.67 -7.55
C THR A 331 -14.83 0.36 -8.19
N VAL A 332 -14.36 -0.74 -7.59
CA VAL A 332 -14.67 -2.12 -7.96
C VAL A 332 -15.49 -2.76 -6.86
N ASN A 333 -16.62 -3.35 -7.22
CA ASN A 333 -17.37 -4.20 -6.32
C ASN A 333 -16.94 -5.67 -6.54
N VAL A 334 -16.16 -6.18 -5.61
CA VAL A 334 -15.58 -7.52 -5.70
C VAL A 334 -16.64 -8.63 -5.71
N HIS A 335 -17.78 -8.42 -5.02
CA HIS A 335 -18.89 -9.36 -5.02
C HIS A 335 -19.66 -9.42 -6.34
N ALA A 336 -19.66 -8.36 -7.13
CA ALA A 336 -20.37 -8.35 -8.41
C ALA A 336 -19.80 -9.37 -9.41
N VAL A 337 -18.50 -9.71 -9.27
CA VAL A 337 -17.83 -10.71 -10.12
C VAL A 337 -18.41 -12.10 -9.96
N THR A 338 -18.87 -12.43 -8.76
CA THR A 338 -19.37 -13.76 -8.40
C THR A 338 -20.86 -13.93 -8.67
N ALA A 339 -21.58 -12.81 -8.84
CA ALA A 339 -23.02 -12.79 -9.10
C ALA A 339 -23.38 -12.91 -10.58
N SER A 340 -22.42 -12.74 -11.50
CA SER A 340 -22.71 -12.80 -12.94
C SER A 340 -22.96 -14.23 -13.44
N PRO A 341 -24.00 -14.46 -14.25
CA PRO A 341 -24.41 -15.79 -14.71
C PRO A 341 -23.37 -16.57 -15.51
N GLY A 342 -22.30 -15.93 -15.96
CA GLY A 342 -21.17 -16.53 -16.68
C GLY A 342 -19.85 -16.51 -15.89
N GLY A 343 -19.89 -16.13 -14.60
CA GLY A 343 -18.70 -15.98 -13.76
C GLY A 343 -17.89 -17.28 -13.68
N SER A 344 -16.95 -17.39 -14.61
CA SER A 344 -16.02 -18.52 -14.68
C SER A 344 -15.02 -18.42 -13.51
N VAL A 345 -14.42 -19.54 -13.16
CA VAL A 345 -13.26 -19.60 -12.24
C VAL A 345 -12.19 -18.59 -12.66
N GLY A 346 -12.07 -18.28 -13.95
CA GLY A 346 -11.14 -17.29 -14.51
C GLY A 346 -11.42 -15.85 -14.07
N ALA A 347 -12.67 -15.41 -14.01
CA ALA A 347 -13.00 -14.04 -13.57
C ALA A 347 -12.73 -13.85 -12.07
N ALA A 348 -13.05 -14.84 -11.24
CA ALA A 348 -12.71 -14.81 -9.82
C ALA A 348 -11.19 -14.80 -9.61
N ALA A 349 -10.44 -15.59 -10.37
CA ALA A 349 -8.98 -15.58 -10.35
C ALA A 349 -8.41 -14.23 -10.81
N GLY A 350 -9.01 -13.61 -11.83
CA GLY A 350 -8.62 -12.27 -12.30
C GLY A 350 -8.79 -11.19 -11.23
N VAL A 351 -9.91 -11.20 -10.50
CA VAL A 351 -10.13 -10.25 -9.40
C VAL A 351 -9.27 -10.56 -8.19
N ALA A 352 -9.05 -11.84 -7.87
CA ALA A 352 -8.11 -12.23 -6.83
C ALA A 352 -6.69 -11.74 -7.15
N ALA A 353 -6.24 -11.95 -8.40
CA ALA A 353 -4.96 -11.42 -8.88
C ALA A 353 -4.94 -9.89 -8.82
N LEU A 354 -6.01 -9.20 -9.22
CA LEU A 354 -6.13 -7.75 -9.12
C LEU A 354 -5.95 -7.27 -7.68
N LEU A 355 -6.60 -7.89 -6.70
CA LEU A 355 -6.49 -7.50 -5.29
C LEU A 355 -5.06 -7.70 -4.76
N SER A 356 -4.37 -8.76 -5.17
CA SER A 356 -2.99 -9.05 -4.74
C SER A 356 -1.95 -8.12 -5.39
N THR A 357 -2.23 -7.62 -6.60
CA THR A 357 -1.33 -6.70 -7.33
C THR A 357 -1.72 -5.24 -7.19
N ALA A 358 -2.92 -4.95 -6.67
CA ALA A 358 -3.45 -3.60 -6.48
C ALA A 358 -2.69 -2.90 -5.36
N GLN A 359 -1.60 -2.27 -5.71
CA GLN A 359 -0.78 -1.44 -4.81
C GLN A 359 -0.53 -0.07 -5.45
N ALA A 360 -0.09 0.89 -4.66
CA ALA A 360 0.31 2.18 -5.19
C ALA A 360 1.39 1.98 -6.29
N GLN A 361 1.32 2.78 -7.36
CA GLN A 361 2.13 2.70 -8.59
C GLN A 361 1.73 1.62 -9.61
N THR A 362 0.75 0.79 -9.33
CA THR A 362 0.15 -0.06 -10.35
C THR A 362 -0.41 0.80 -11.50
N VAL A 363 -0.16 0.43 -12.74
CA VAL A 363 -0.77 1.10 -13.90
C VAL A 363 -2.09 0.44 -14.21
N ALA A 364 -3.15 1.21 -14.17
CA ALA A 364 -4.51 0.78 -14.44
C ALA A 364 -5.01 1.29 -15.79
N VAL A 365 -5.66 0.44 -16.56
CA VAL A 365 -6.52 0.86 -17.68
C VAL A 365 -7.95 0.92 -17.17
N VAL A 366 -8.58 2.08 -17.34
CA VAL A 366 -9.99 2.28 -17.01
C VAL A 366 -10.76 2.45 -18.29
N ASN A 367 -11.60 1.47 -18.60
CA ASN A 367 -12.42 1.43 -19.80
C ASN A 367 -13.89 1.64 -19.44
N MET A 368 -14.49 2.67 -20.00
CA MET A 368 -15.88 3.01 -19.73
C MET A 368 -16.66 3.24 -21.01
N TYR A 369 -17.86 2.68 -21.08
CA TYR A 369 -18.88 3.10 -22.01
C TYR A 369 -19.75 4.17 -21.34
N ALA A 370 -19.77 5.37 -21.88
CA ALA A 370 -20.69 6.40 -21.42
C ALA A 370 -22.13 6.00 -21.79
N ALA A 371 -23.09 6.26 -20.91
CA ALA A 371 -24.48 5.91 -21.14
C ALA A 371 -24.99 6.54 -22.45
N GLY A 372 -25.56 5.72 -23.35
CA GLY A 372 -26.09 6.15 -24.63
C GLY A 372 -25.07 6.34 -25.75
N THR A 373 -23.79 6.00 -25.53
CA THR A 373 -22.76 6.03 -26.58
C THR A 373 -22.20 4.64 -26.86
N PRO A 374 -21.92 4.27 -28.12
CA PRO A 374 -21.26 3.02 -28.46
C PRO A 374 -19.73 3.10 -28.30
N THR A 375 -19.19 4.27 -27.94
CA THR A 375 -17.75 4.51 -27.90
C THR A 375 -17.20 4.24 -26.50
N GLU A 376 -16.21 3.36 -26.43
CA GLU A 376 -15.44 3.11 -25.21
C GLU A 376 -14.45 4.26 -24.96
N VAL A 377 -14.49 4.82 -23.77
CA VAL A 377 -13.48 5.79 -23.31
C VAL A 377 -12.42 5.01 -22.52
N THR A 378 -11.20 5.02 -23.03
CA THR A 378 -10.04 4.39 -22.40
C THR A 378 -9.17 5.44 -21.74
N SER A 379 -8.89 5.25 -20.47
CA SER A 379 -7.95 6.07 -19.71
C SER A 379 -6.88 5.20 -19.08
N VAL A 380 -5.61 5.59 -19.23
CA VAL A 380 -4.49 4.96 -18.53
C VAL A 380 -4.14 5.84 -17.33
N ALA A 381 -4.07 5.24 -16.17
CA ALA A 381 -3.84 5.94 -14.91
C ALA A 381 -2.89 5.17 -14.00
N ILE A 382 -2.25 5.89 -13.09
CA ILE A 382 -1.44 5.31 -12.02
C ILE A 382 -2.28 5.28 -10.75
N VAL A 383 -2.25 4.17 -10.05
CA VAL A 383 -2.88 4.03 -8.74
C VAL A 383 -2.01 4.73 -7.69
N ASP A 384 -2.55 5.75 -7.04
CA ASP A 384 -1.89 6.47 -5.94
C ASP A 384 -2.25 5.87 -4.57
N LYS A 385 -3.51 5.45 -4.41
CA LYS A 385 -4.03 4.92 -3.15
C LYS A 385 -5.02 3.80 -3.41
N VAL A 386 -5.00 2.79 -2.55
CA VAL A 386 -5.94 1.67 -2.53
C VAL A 386 -6.69 1.68 -1.20
N THR A 387 -8.01 1.58 -1.27
CA THR A 387 -8.88 1.44 -0.10
C THR A 387 -9.73 0.18 -0.25
N HIS A 388 -9.63 -0.74 0.70
CA HIS A 388 -10.54 -1.87 0.81
C HIS A 388 -11.54 -1.59 1.94
N ASP A 389 -12.83 -1.80 1.67
CA ASP A 389 -13.93 -1.70 2.64
C ASP A 389 -14.71 -3.00 2.57
N THR A 390 -14.67 -3.79 3.65
CA THR A 390 -15.23 -5.13 3.69
C THR A 390 -16.24 -5.32 4.81
N ALA A 391 -17.25 -6.12 4.52
CA ALA A 391 -18.25 -6.63 5.48
C ALA A 391 -18.66 -8.03 5.02
N PRO A 392 -19.38 -8.84 5.81
CA PRO A 392 -19.67 -10.23 5.51
C PRO A 392 -20.27 -10.51 4.12
N ALA A 393 -21.00 -9.55 3.54
CA ALA A 393 -21.61 -9.66 2.20
C ALA A 393 -21.16 -8.54 1.24
N ARG A 394 -20.10 -7.82 1.57
CA ARG A 394 -19.64 -6.68 0.77
C ARG A 394 -18.12 -6.60 0.81
N TRP A 395 -17.52 -6.48 -0.35
CA TRP A 395 -16.13 -6.07 -0.51
C TRP A 395 -16.05 -5.06 -1.64
N THR A 396 -15.63 -3.86 -1.31
CA THR A 396 -15.45 -2.78 -2.25
C THR A 396 -13.98 -2.35 -2.24
N THR A 397 -13.39 -2.22 -3.42
CA THR A 397 -12.03 -1.69 -3.57
C THR A 397 -12.10 -0.39 -4.35
N THR A 398 -11.56 0.68 -3.79
CA THR A 398 -11.48 1.99 -4.43
C THR A 398 -10.02 2.35 -4.66
N PHE A 399 -9.71 2.73 -5.91
CA PHE A 399 -8.42 3.21 -6.34
C PHE A 399 -8.50 4.73 -6.51
N ASP A 400 -7.61 5.49 -5.86
CA ASP A 400 -7.39 6.88 -6.23
C ASP A 400 -6.33 6.92 -7.34
N LEU A 401 -6.57 7.72 -8.37
CA LEU A 401 -5.87 7.65 -9.63
C LEU A 401 -5.24 8.99 -10.01
N SER A 402 -4.07 8.93 -10.63
CA SER A 402 -3.39 10.04 -11.30
C SER A 402 -3.17 9.74 -12.78
N PRO A 403 -3.19 10.76 -13.67
CA PRO A 403 -2.95 10.55 -15.08
C PRO A 403 -1.50 10.09 -15.35
N VAL A 404 -1.34 9.20 -16.33
CA VAL A 404 -0.02 8.91 -16.92
C VAL A 404 0.32 10.02 -17.92
N PRO A 405 1.54 10.59 -17.89
CA PRO A 405 1.98 11.59 -18.85
C PRO A 405 1.92 11.09 -20.29
N VAL A 406 1.44 11.94 -21.19
CA VAL A 406 1.21 11.58 -22.61
C VAL A 406 2.52 11.16 -23.33
N SER A 407 3.66 11.66 -22.91
CA SER A 407 4.99 11.36 -23.50
C SER A 407 5.55 9.98 -23.14
N ILE A 408 4.87 9.24 -22.25
CA ILE A 408 5.25 7.89 -21.82
C ILE A 408 4.29 6.83 -22.42
N ARG A 409 3.35 7.27 -23.31
CA ARG A 409 2.42 6.38 -24.01
C ARG A 409 3.05 5.70 -25.20
#